data_321f846f1c71e6a30009f34ff3d5853b
#
_entry.id   321f846f1c71e6a30009f34ff3d5853b
#
_cell.length_a   1.000
_cell.length_b   1.000
_cell.length_c   1.000
_cell.angle_alpha   90.00
_cell.angle_beta   90.00
_cell.angle_gamma   90.00
#
_symmetry.space_group_name_H-M   'P 1'
#
loop_
_entity.id
_entity.type
_entity.pdbx_description
1 polymer ?
#
loop_
_entity_poly.entity_id
_entity_poly.type
_entity_poly.pdbx_seq_one_letter_code
_entity_poly.pdbx_strand_id
1 'polypeptide(L)'
;MRRAAVWVLHVGSCMDASLPEPLRLKEVPVILNGGSGDGHGDEEAKRLEEAFRKAGLEPRLWPFGPGEEVREVARRALEARPPVLVAAGGDGTLSAVADVLRGTDTALGVIPVGTMNHFAKDLGIPLDAGEAAQVIGTGRCIRVDVGEVNGRAFINNASLGIYADMVRKRERQQRRLRRSKRSAMLWAALEVLGRSRRLDLRLEVDGRVQECRAPFVFVGNNDYAMEGFVIGTRSRLDGGLLNVYTTRRCGALGLIGLALHALFGRLRQADDFMQWSVPHLRVESPRRRLLVATDGELNSMETPLEFRIRPRSLRVIVP
;
A
#
# COMPACT_ATOMS: atom_id res chain seq x y z
N MET A 1 43.96 -4.99 18.60
CA MET A 1 42.81 -4.99 19.52
C MET A 1 42.29 -3.57 19.66
N ARG A 2 41.24 -3.19 18.92
CA ARG A 2 40.48 -1.94 19.12
C ARG A 2 39.03 -2.32 19.19
N ARG A 3 38.42 -2.13 20.36
CA ARG A 3 36.99 -2.38 20.64
C ARG A 3 36.14 -1.36 19.92
N ALA A 4 35.23 -1.82 19.05
CA ALA A 4 34.17 -1.00 18.49
C ALA A 4 33.12 -0.75 19.56
N ALA A 5 32.92 0.53 19.90
CA ALA A 5 31.85 0.94 20.80
C ALA A 5 30.51 0.86 20.06
N VAL A 6 29.62 0.00 20.53
CA VAL A 6 28.23 -0.07 20.07
C VAL A 6 27.49 1.07 20.76
N TRP A 7 27.15 2.10 19.99
CA TRP A 7 26.23 3.13 20.43
C TRP A 7 24.79 2.61 20.32
N VAL A 8 24.24 2.19 21.44
CA VAL A 8 22.80 1.96 21.58
C VAL A 8 22.16 3.35 21.69
N LEU A 9 21.66 3.88 20.57
CA LEU A 9 20.80 5.04 20.60
C LEU A 9 19.44 4.62 21.19
N HIS A 10 19.21 5.03 22.43
CA HIS A 10 17.88 5.10 23.02
C HIS A 10 17.05 6.07 22.18
N VAL A 11 16.24 5.55 21.27
CA VAL A 11 15.19 6.35 20.60
C VAL A 11 14.09 6.54 21.64
N GLY A 12 14.15 7.70 22.30
CA GLY A 12 13.07 8.15 23.17
C GLY A 12 11.76 8.15 22.38
N SER A 13 10.79 7.38 22.88
CA SER A 13 9.40 7.39 22.46
C SER A 13 8.86 8.82 22.66
N CYS A 14 8.82 9.59 21.57
CA CYS A 14 8.03 10.82 21.55
C CYS A 14 6.55 10.39 21.40
N MET A 15 5.93 10.05 22.52
CA MET A 15 4.48 9.91 22.61
C MET A 15 3.91 11.32 22.42
N ASP A 16 3.47 11.60 21.19
CA ASP A 16 2.76 12.85 20.91
C ASP A 16 1.38 12.77 21.56
N ALA A 17 1.04 13.86 22.24
CA ALA A 17 -0.03 14.01 23.18
C ALA A 17 -1.32 13.27 22.80
N SER A 18 -1.80 12.48 23.76
CA SER A 18 -3.17 12.05 24.01
C SER A 18 -4.19 12.64 23.05
N LEU A 19 -4.90 11.77 22.32
CA LEU A 19 -6.26 12.14 21.88
C LEU A 19 -7.00 12.70 23.11
N PRO A 20 -7.72 13.83 22.97
CA PRO A 20 -8.60 14.25 24.01
C PRO A 20 -9.54 13.09 24.32
N GLU A 21 -9.83 12.84 25.58
CA GLU A 21 -10.70 11.83 26.19
C GLU A 21 -11.38 10.85 25.21
N PRO A 22 -11.63 9.56 25.54
CA PRO A 22 -12.13 8.56 24.62
C PRO A 22 -13.17 9.21 23.71
N LEU A 23 -12.86 9.30 22.42
CA LEU A 23 -13.71 9.93 21.41
C LEU A 23 -15.13 9.36 21.59
N ARG A 24 -16.04 10.15 22.16
CA ARG A 24 -17.48 9.82 22.16
C ARG A 24 -17.99 10.00 20.74
N LEU A 25 -17.54 9.08 19.88
CA LEU A 25 -17.96 8.99 18.49
C LEU A 25 -19.41 8.51 18.50
N LYS A 26 -20.36 9.43 18.46
CA LYS A 26 -21.76 9.02 18.30
C LYS A 26 -22.03 8.56 16.88
N GLU A 27 -21.54 9.26 15.88
CA GLU A 27 -21.76 8.95 14.46
C GLU A 27 -20.41 8.85 13.74
N VAL A 28 -20.18 7.73 13.05
CA VAL A 28 -18.93 7.46 12.32
C VAL A 28 -19.23 7.23 10.84
N PRO A 29 -18.74 8.10 9.93
CA PRO A 29 -18.90 7.88 8.51
C PRO A 29 -18.04 6.68 8.05
N VAL A 30 -18.65 5.77 7.31
CA VAL A 30 -18.05 4.52 6.83
C VAL A 30 -18.18 4.44 5.32
N ILE A 31 -17.06 4.53 4.60
CA ILE A 31 -16.98 4.31 3.16
C ILE A 31 -17.01 2.80 2.92
N LEU A 32 -18.00 2.33 2.18
CA LEU A 32 -18.24 0.90 1.93
C LEU A 32 -18.36 0.63 0.44
N ASN A 33 -17.67 -0.41 -0.03
CA ASN A 33 -17.84 -0.90 -1.40
C ASN A 33 -19.17 -1.67 -1.53
N GLY A 34 -20.22 -1.01 -2.02
CA GLY A 34 -21.54 -1.60 -2.30
C GLY A 34 -21.62 -2.38 -3.62
N GLY A 35 -20.53 -2.47 -4.38
CA GLY A 35 -20.52 -2.88 -5.79
C GLY A 35 -20.51 -4.38 -6.07
N SER A 36 -20.75 -5.28 -5.12
CA SER A 36 -21.04 -6.69 -5.44
C SER A 36 -22.51 -6.84 -5.81
N GLY A 37 -22.83 -6.70 -7.10
CA GLY A 37 -24.18 -6.69 -7.67
C GLY A 37 -25.03 -7.96 -7.52
N ASP A 38 -24.70 -8.85 -6.60
CA ASP A 38 -25.38 -10.13 -6.36
C ASP A 38 -26.17 -10.16 -5.03
N GLY A 39 -26.65 -9.02 -4.52
CA GLY A 39 -27.43 -8.98 -3.26
C GLY A 39 -26.57 -9.11 -1.98
N HIS A 40 -25.30 -9.38 -2.09
CA HIS A 40 -24.38 -9.54 -0.95
C HIS A 40 -24.01 -8.21 -0.29
N GLY A 41 -24.15 -7.08 -1.00
CA GLY A 41 -23.83 -5.75 -0.50
C GLY A 41 -24.71 -5.32 0.68
N ASP A 42 -26.00 -5.63 0.63
CA ASP A 42 -26.96 -5.28 1.70
C ASP A 42 -26.76 -6.14 2.96
N GLU A 43 -26.38 -7.41 2.79
CA GLU A 43 -26.04 -8.27 3.92
C GLU A 43 -24.72 -7.84 4.59
N GLU A 44 -23.73 -7.46 3.80
CA GLU A 44 -22.45 -6.96 4.29
C GLU A 44 -22.64 -5.63 5.04
N ALA A 45 -23.46 -4.72 4.49
CA ALA A 45 -23.82 -3.46 5.15
C ALA A 45 -24.50 -3.71 6.51
N LYS A 46 -25.49 -4.61 6.57
CA LYS A 46 -26.17 -4.97 7.84
C LYS A 46 -25.21 -5.58 8.87
N ARG A 47 -24.36 -6.52 8.46
CA ARG A 47 -23.34 -7.11 9.34
C ARG A 47 -22.39 -6.05 9.89
N LEU A 48 -21.99 -5.11 9.04
CA LEU A 48 -21.12 -4.01 9.44
C LEU A 48 -21.82 -3.07 10.44
N GLU A 49 -23.08 -2.70 10.18
CA GLU A 49 -23.87 -1.90 11.11
C GLU A 49 -24.01 -2.57 12.49
N GLU A 50 -24.29 -3.88 12.52
CA GLU A 50 -24.35 -4.63 13.76
C GLU A 50 -23.01 -4.65 14.51
N ALA A 51 -21.89 -4.80 13.78
CA ALA A 51 -20.54 -4.77 14.34
C ALA A 51 -20.25 -3.43 15.01
N PHE A 52 -20.58 -2.31 14.35
CA PHE A 52 -20.42 -0.98 14.91
C PHE A 52 -21.31 -0.72 16.13
N ARG A 53 -22.59 -1.12 16.07
CA ARG A 53 -23.50 -0.98 17.23
C ARG A 53 -23.03 -1.78 18.45
N LYS A 54 -22.47 -2.98 18.23
CA LYS A 54 -21.87 -3.78 19.32
C LYS A 54 -20.63 -3.09 19.91
N ALA A 55 -19.89 -2.33 19.10
CA ALA A 55 -18.76 -1.52 19.54
C ALA A 55 -19.20 -0.17 20.17
N GLY A 56 -20.51 0.09 20.32
CA GLY A 56 -21.04 1.34 20.87
C GLY A 56 -20.97 2.54 19.92
N LEU A 57 -20.85 2.29 18.61
CA LEU A 57 -20.74 3.29 17.57
C LEU A 57 -21.97 3.27 16.65
N GLU A 58 -22.35 4.42 16.13
CA GLU A 58 -23.42 4.56 15.14
C GLU A 58 -22.78 4.80 13.75
N PRO A 59 -22.80 3.80 12.83
CA PRO A 59 -22.21 3.98 11.52
C PRO A 59 -23.15 4.75 10.59
N ARG A 60 -22.62 5.73 9.88
CA ARG A 60 -23.27 6.36 8.74
C ARG A 60 -22.63 5.84 7.46
N LEU A 61 -23.31 4.94 6.79
CA LEU A 61 -22.79 4.29 5.60
C LEU A 61 -22.79 5.23 4.41
N TRP A 62 -21.65 5.25 3.70
CA TRP A 62 -21.41 5.94 2.44
C TRP A 62 -21.04 4.89 1.39
N PRO A 63 -22.04 4.19 0.83
CA PRO A 63 -21.78 3.18 -0.20
C PRO A 63 -21.31 3.84 -1.49
N PHE A 64 -20.39 3.19 -2.19
CA PHE A 64 -20.02 3.52 -3.55
C PHE A 64 -20.17 2.29 -4.45
N GLY A 65 -20.55 2.52 -5.70
CA GLY A 65 -20.81 1.47 -6.68
C GLY A 65 -19.89 1.55 -7.91
N PRO A 66 -20.13 0.66 -8.89
CA PRO A 66 -19.41 0.70 -10.17
C PRO A 66 -19.56 2.05 -10.86
N GLY A 67 -18.41 2.68 -11.19
CA GLY A 67 -18.36 3.97 -11.87
C GLY A 67 -18.29 5.19 -10.94
N GLU A 68 -18.40 4.99 -9.62
CA GLU A 68 -18.20 6.05 -8.63
C GLU A 68 -16.77 5.97 -8.06
N GLU A 69 -16.09 7.12 -8.02
CA GLU A 69 -14.73 7.16 -7.47
C GLU A 69 -14.75 7.24 -5.93
N VAL A 70 -14.14 6.25 -5.27
CA VAL A 70 -13.99 6.18 -3.80
C VAL A 70 -13.45 7.49 -3.22
N ARG A 71 -12.49 8.11 -3.90
CA ARG A 71 -11.89 9.40 -3.48
C ARG A 71 -12.91 10.51 -3.40
N GLU A 72 -13.87 10.53 -4.33
CA GLU A 72 -14.91 11.56 -4.35
C GLU A 72 -15.90 11.37 -3.20
N VAL A 73 -16.30 10.11 -2.95
CA VAL A 73 -17.16 9.78 -1.80
C VAL A 73 -16.46 10.14 -0.48
N ALA A 74 -15.16 9.82 -0.37
CA ALA A 74 -14.37 10.16 0.81
C ALA A 74 -14.23 11.68 1.01
N ARG A 75 -14.05 12.48 -0.06
CA ARG A 75 -14.02 13.94 0.03
C ARG A 75 -15.33 14.51 0.55
N ARG A 76 -16.47 14.06 0.00
CA ARG A 76 -17.79 14.48 0.47
C ARG A 76 -18.01 14.14 1.95
N ALA A 77 -17.61 12.92 2.38
CA ALA A 77 -17.71 12.53 3.78
C ALA A 77 -16.79 13.38 4.69
N LEU A 78 -15.64 13.83 4.18
CA LEU A 78 -14.68 14.66 4.90
C LEU A 78 -15.13 16.11 5.06
N GLU A 79 -16.09 16.62 4.27
CA GLU A 79 -16.60 18.00 4.36
C GLU A 79 -17.13 18.33 5.77
N ALA A 80 -17.74 17.35 6.44
CA ALA A 80 -18.19 17.47 7.82
C ALA A 80 -17.06 17.47 8.86
N ARG A 81 -15.80 17.32 8.43
CA ARG A 81 -14.60 17.22 9.28
C ARG A 81 -14.77 16.23 10.44
N PRO A 82 -15.18 15.00 10.18
CA PRO A 82 -15.35 14.02 11.23
C PRO A 82 -14.00 13.71 11.89
N PRO A 83 -13.95 13.39 13.19
CA PRO A 83 -12.71 13.00 13.85
C PRO A 83 -12.15 11.70 13.31
N VAL A 84 -13.03 10.82 12.81
CA VAL A 84 -12.67 9.53 12.18
C VAL A 84 -13.49 9.36 10.91
N LEU A 85 -12.85 8.90 9.83
CA LEU A 85 -13.49 8.41 8.62
C LEU A 85 -13.06 6.96 8.40
N VAL A 86 -14.03 6.05 8.37
CA VAL A 86 -13.75 4.62 8.23
C VAL A 86 -13.77 4.21 6.76
N ALA A 87 -12.79 3.40 6.38
CA ALA A 87 -12.77 2.70 5.11
C ALA A 87 -13.02 1.20 5.34
N ALA A 88 -14.16 0.70 4.86
CA ALA A 88 -14.49 -0.72 4.84
C ALA A 88 -14.25 -1.27 3.43
N GLY A 89 -13.12 -1.99 3.26
CA GLY A 89 -12.73 -2.45 1.93
C GLY A 89 -11.39 -3.19 1.93
N GLY A 90 -10.91 -3.50 0.73
CA GLY A 90 -9.56 -4.02 0.50
C GLY A 90 -8.52 -2.89 0.39
N ASP A 91 -7.25 -3.28 0.16
CA ASP A 91 -6.11 -2.34 0.11
C ASP A 91 -6.33 -1.15 -0.85
N GLY A 92 -7.02 -1.34 -1.98
CA GLY A 92 -7.34 -0.25 -2.91
C GLY A 92 -8.30 0.80 -2.32
N THR A 93 -9.36 0.35 -1.62
CA THR A 93 -10.30 1.25 -0.92
C THR A 93 -9.57 2.01 0.19
N LEU A 94 -8.77 1.30 0.99
CA LEU A 94 -7.98 1.89 2.06
C LEU A 94 -7.01 2.95 1.53
N SER A 95 -6.30 2.65 0.43
CA SER A 95 -5.38 3.58 -0.22
C SER A 95 -6.09 4.82 -0.76
N ALA A 96 -7.26 4.64 -1.38
CA ALA A 96 -8.04 5.77 -1.91
C ALA A 96 -8.53 6.72 -0.81
N VAL A 97 -9.00 6.18 0.32
CA VAL A 97 -9.43 6.99 1.47
C VAL A 97 -8.21 7.64 2.15
N ALA A 98 -7.11 6.91 2.32
CA ALA A 98 -5.87 7.44 2.87
C ALA A 98 -5.30 8.61 2.04
N ASP A 99 -5.41 8.54 0.69
CA ASP A 99 -5.01 9.63 -0.21
C ASP A 99 -5.79 10.93 0.07
N VAL A 100 -7.07 10.81 0.42
CA VAL A 100 -7.92 11.96 0.79
C VAL A 100 -7.61 12.48 2.19
N LEU A 101 -7.30 11.59 3.14
CA LEU A 101 -7.09 11.93 4.54
C LEU A 101 -5.68 12.44 4.86
N ARG A 102 -4.69 12.15 4.01
CA ARG A 102 -3.30 12.57 4.26
C ARG A 102 -3.19 14.08 4.48
N GLY A 103 -2.50 14.47 5.52
CA GLY A 103 -2.32 15.88 5.89
C GLY A 103 -3.55 16.53 6.55
N THR A 104 -4.62 15.78 6.82
CA THR A 104 -5.79 16.24 7.57
C THR A 104 -5.71 15.80 9.04
N ASP A 105 -6.61 16.33 9.87
CA ASP A 105 -6.74 15.91 11.28
C ASP A 105 -7.69 14.72 11.48
N THR A 106 -8.46 14.34 10.46
CA THR A 106 -9.34 13.17 10.48
C THR A 106 -8.52 11.88 10.49
N ALA A 107 -8.77 10.99 11.44
CA ALA A 107 -8.11 9.69 11.49
C ALA A 107 -8.79 8.67 10.58
N LEU A 108 -7.99 7.79 9.96
CA LEU A 108 -8.47 6.64 9.21
C LEU A 108 -8.85 5.52 10.19
N GLY A 109 -10.12 5.09 10.18
CA GLY A 109 -10.53 3.81 10.72
C GLY A 109 -10.47 2.74 9.63
N VAL A 110 -10.05 1.53 9.96
CA VAL A 110 -9.85 0.45 8.99
C VAL A 110 -10.73 -0.75 9.31
N ILE A 111 -11.58 -1.14 8.36
CA ILE A 111 -12.32 -2.42 8.37
C ILE A 111 -11.85 -3.26 7.18
N PRO A 112 -11.07 -4.34 7.40
CA PRO A 112 -10.43 -5.10 6.34
C PRO A 112 -11.38 -6.17 5.76
N VAL A 113 -12.15 -5.84 4.74
CA VAL A 113 -13.03 -6.79 4.01
C VAL A 113 -12.44 -7.26 2.67
N GLY A 114 -11.17 -6.98 2.43
CA GLY A 114 -10.45 -7.43 1.23
C GLY A 114 -9.81 -8.81 1.38
N THR A 115 -9.16 -9.27 0.30
CA THR A 115 -8.50 -10.59 0.27
C THR A 115 -7.09 -10.57 0.89
N MET A 116 -6.32 -9.51 0.68
CA MET A 116 -4.91 -9.45 1.10
C MET A 116 -4.75 -8.68 2.40
N ASN A 117 -5.35 -7.50 2.52
CA ASN A 117 -5.39 -6.65 3.71
C ASN A 117 -3.99 -6.39 4.29
N HIS A 118 -3.02 -6.06 3.41
CA HIS A 118 -1.63 -5.84 3.81
C HIS A 118 -1.52 -4.72 4.84
N PHE A 119 -2.15 -3.59 4.58
CA PHE A 119 -2.07 -2.43 5.46
C PHE A 119 -2.66 -2.70 6.84
N ALA A 120 -3.81 -3.40 6.91
CA ALA A 120 -4.42 -3.78 8.18
C ALA A 120 -3.52 -4.72 9.00
N LYS A 121 -2.88 -5.70 8.33
CA LYS A 121 -1.94 -6.63 8.96
C LYS A 121 -0.71 -5.92 9.53
N ASP A 122 -0.14 -4.97 8.78
CA ASP A 122 1.02 -4.19 9.23
C ASP A 122 0.70 -3.31 10.44
N LEU A 123 -0.57 -2.88 10.57
CA LEU A 123 -1.07 -2.11 11.70
C LEU A 123 -1.51 -2.97 12.89
N GLY A 124 -1.50 -4.31 12.75
CA GLY A 124 -2.01 -5.23 13.78
C GLY A 124 -3.52 -5.18 13.95
N ILE A 125 -4.27 -4.65 12.97
CA ILE A 125 -5.73 -4.55 13.02
C ILE A 125 -6.32 -5.96 12.77
N PRO A 126 -7.27 -6.42 13.61
CA PRO A 126 -7.96 -7.70 13.41
C PRO A 126 -8.63 -7.78 12.05
N LEU A 127 -8.65 -8.98 11.44
CA LEU A 127 -9.28 -9.19 10.14
C LEU A 127 -10.80 -9.48 10.25
N ASP A 128 -11.30 -9.73 11.45
CA ASP A 128 -12.73 -9.79 11.73
C ASP A 128 -13.30 -8.38 11.81
N ALA A 129 -14.41 -8.13 11.13
CA ALA A 129 -15.02 -6.81 11.05
C ALA A 129 -15.55 -6.30 12.41
N GLY A 130 -16.02 -7.22 13.26
CA GLY A 130 -16.50 -6.88 14.60
C GLY A 130 -15.38 -6.46 15.53
N GLU A 131 -14.26 -7.21 15.54
CA GLU A 131 -13.07 -6.85 16.31
C GLU A 131 -12.43 -5.56 15.78
N ALA A 132 -12.39 -5.36 14.46
CA ALA A 132 -11.88 -4.13 13.86
C ALA A 132 -12.77 -2.91 14.21
N ALA A 133 -14.09 -3.07 14.29
CA ALA A 133 -15.00 -2.01 14.75
C ALA A 133 -14.76 -1.64 16.23
N GLN A 134 -14.44 -2.64 17.09
CA GLN A 134 -14.05 -2.36 18.49
C GLN A 134 -12.76 -1.53 18.54
N VAL A 135 -11.76 -1.84 17.71
CA VAL A 135 -10.53 -1.04 17.60
C VAL A 135 -10.83 0.41 17.26
N ILE A 136 -11.81 0.69 16.38
CA ILE A 136 -12.20 2.07 16.06
C ILE A 136 -12.76 2.80 17.28
N GLY A 137 -13.51 2.11 18.14
CA GLY A 137 -14.12 2.71 19.36
C GLY A 137 -13.16 2.87 20.54
N THR A 138 -12.17 1.99 20.67
CA THR A 138 -11.33 1.88 21.88
C THR A 138 -9.83 1.99 21.61
N GLY A 139 -9.42 1.98 20.36
CA GLY A 139 -8.01 1.99 19.96
C GLY A 139 -7.35 3.35 20.13
N ARG A 140 -6.05 3.37 19.87
CA ARG A 140 -5.23 4.58 19.91
C ARG A 140 -4.97 5.13 18.51
N CYS A 141 -4.77 6.42 18.39
CA CYS A 141 -4.39 7.04 17.12
C CYS A 141 -2.87 7.14 17.01
N ILE A 142 -2.33 6.65 15.90
CA ILE A 142 -0.93 6.84 15.52
C ILE A 142 -0.82 7.65 14.24
N ARG A 143 0.37 8.18 13.96
CA ARG A 143 0.70 8.80 12.68
C ARG A 143 1.64 7.89 11.89
N VAL A 144 1.26 7.62 10.65
CA VAL A 144 2.06 6.80 9.72
C VAL A 144 2.46 7.60 8.48
N ASP A 145 3.50 7.11 7.82
CA ASP A 145 3.99 7.70 6.59
C ASP A 145 3.11 7.31 5.40
N VAL A 146 3.11 8.16 4.39
CA VAL A 146 2.45 7.90 3.10
C VAL A 146 3.47 8.13 1.99
N GLY A 147 3.62 7.16 1.10
CA GLY A 147 4.36 7.34 -0.14
C GLY A 147 3.51 8.13 -1.15
N GLU A 148 4.17 8.90 -2.00
CA GLU A 148 3.52 9.68 -3.06
C GLU A 148 4.30 9.54 -4.36
N VAL A 149 3.60 9.43 -5.50
CA VAL A 149 4.18 9.55 -6.84
C VAL A 149 3.35 10.51 -7.68
N ASN A 150 3.98 11.58 -8.18
CA ASN A 150 3.32 12.64 -8.97
C ASN A 150 1.99 13.12 -8.35
N GLY A 151 1.96 13.33 -7.03
CA GLY A 151 0.77 13.78 -6.29
C GLY A 151 -0.20 12.68 -5.87
N ARG A 152 -0.04 11.43 -6.34
CA ARG A 152 -0.90 10.31 -5.95
C ARG A 152 -0.28 9.54 -4.79
N ALA A 153 -1.04 9.36 -3.72
CA ALA A 153 -0.59 8.61 -2.55
C ALA A 153 -0.62 7.10 -2.76
N PHE A 154 0.23 6.41 -2.01
CA PHE A 154 0.18 4.96 -1.78
C PHE A 154 0.58 4.66 -0.34
N ILE A 155 -0.12 3.71 0.28
CA ILE A 155 0.11 3.33 1.68
C ILE A 155 1.01 2.09 1.80
N ASN A 156 1.01 1.23 0.76
CA ASN A 156 1.87 0.06 0.72
C ASN A 156 3.06 0.28 -0.23
N ASN A 157 2.83 0.24 -1.52
CA ASN A 157 3.92 0.32 -2.49
C ASN A 157 3.47 0.87 -3.84
N ALA A 158 4.46 1.32 -4.61
CA ALA A 158 4.30 1.60 -6.02
C ALA A 158 5.30 0.80 -6.85
N SER A 159 4.97 0.49 -8.10
CA SER A 159 5.85 -0.30 -8.95
C SER A 159 5.70 0.03 -10.43
N LEU A 160 6.80 -0.20 -11.16
CA LEU A 160 6.94 -0.01 -12.59
C LEU A 160 7.36 -1.33 -13.26
N GLY A 161 7.06 -1.50 -14.53
CA GLY A 161 7.53 -2.62 -15.34
C GLY A 161 6.71 -3.90 -15.16
N ILE A 162 7.38 -5.05 -14.98
CA ILE A 162 6.75 -6.37 -14.95
C ILE A 162 5.56 -6.45 -14.02
N TYR A 163 5.66 -5.89 -12.81
CA TYR A 163 4.59 -5.96 -11.84
C TYR A 163 3.36 -5.16 -12.31
N ALA A 164 3.55 -3.97 -12.85
CA ALA A 164 2.46 -3.19 -13.44
C ALA A 164 1.80 -3.93 -14.63
N ASP A 165 2.61 -4.62 -15.45
CA ASP A 165 2.10 -5.47 -16.54
C ASP A 165 1.31 -6.69 -16.01
N MET A 166 1.74 -7.30 -14.89
CA MET A 166 1.01 -8.39 -14.22
C MET A 166 -0.34 -7.92 -13.68
N VAL A 167 -0.39 -6.78 -13.00
CA VAL A 167 -1.65 -6.19 -12.49
C VAL A 167 -2.60 -5.94 -13.67
N ARG A 168 -2.11 -5.34 -14.77
CA ARG A 168 -2.89 -5.12 -15.99
C ARG A 168 -3.46 -6.41 -16.59
N LYS A 169 -2.70 -7.49 -16.62
CA LYS A 169 -3.15 -8.79 -17.11
C LYS A 169 -4.18 -9.41 -16.16
N ARG A 170 -3.97 -9.32 -14.85
CA ARG A 170 -4.91 -9.79 -13.82
C ARG A 170 -6.28 -9.11 -13.97
N GLU A 171 -6.33 -7.79 -14.11
CA GLU A 171 -7.58 -7.05 -14.32
C GLU A 171 -8.31 -7.48 -15.59
N ARG A 172 -7.56 -7.71 -16.70
CA ARG A 172 -8.14 -8.22 -17.96
C ARG A 172 -8.64 -9.66 -17.84
N GLN A 173 -7.96 -10.51 -17.07
CA GLN A 173 -8.32 -11.92 -16.88
C GLN A 173 -9.47 -12.10 -15.90
N GLN A 174 -9.56 -11.31 -14.84
CA GLN A 174 -10.71 -11.32 -13.94
C GLN A 174 -12.02 -10.99 -14.68
N ARG A 175 -11.95 -10.17 -15.74
CA ARG A 175 -13.08 -9.90 -16.63
C ARG A 175 -13.40 -11.04 -17.62
N ARG A 176 -12.53 -12.02 -17.81
CA ARG A 176 -12.66 -13.03 -18.89
C ARG A 176 -12.73 -14.50 -18.50
N LEU A 177 -12.24 -14.97 -17.34
CA LEU A 177 -12.07 -16.41 -17.10
C LEU A 177 -12.18 -16.83 -15.62
N ARG A 178 -13.16 -17.68 -15.35
CA ARG A 178 -13.22 -18.59 -14.18
C ARG A 178 -12.19 -19.73 -14.36
N ARG A 179 -10.90 -19.51 -14.16
CA ARG A 179 -9.89 -20.59 -14.20
C ARG A 179 -9.08 -20.67 -12.89
N SER A 180 -8.67 -21.93 -12.55
CA SER A 180 -7.88 -22.28 -11.37
C SER A 180 -6.66 -21.38 -11.17
N LYS A 181 -6.51 -20.81 -9.96
CA LYS A 181 -5.53 -19.78 -9.59
C LYS A 181 -4.06 -20.19 -9.75
N ARG A 182 -3.72 -21.48 -9.60
CA ARG A 182 -2.31 -21.96 -9.58
C ARG A 182 -1.69 -22.13 -10.97
N SER A 183 -2.41 -22.69 -11.93
CA SER A 183 -1.91 -22.85 -13.31
C SER A 183 -1.83 -21.52 -14.06
N ALA A 184 -2.78 -20.60 -13.80
CA ALA A 184 -2.74 -19.26 -14.38
C ALA A 184 -1.53 -18.43 -13.88
N MET A 185 -1.12 -18.61 -12.62
CA MET A 185 0.03 -17.90 -12.05
C MET A 185 1.37 -18.39 -12.62
N LEU A 186 1.53 -19.69 -12.83
CA LEU A 186 2.74 -20.27 -13.45
C LEU A 186 2.88 -19.83 -14.92
N TRP A 187 1.80 -19.89 -15.70
CA TRP A 187 1.79 -19.42 -17.09
C TRP A 187 2.03 -17.91 -17.19
N ALA A 188 1.43 -17.11 -16.30
CA ALA A 188 1.67 -15.68 -16.24
C ALA A 188 3.14 -15.36 -15.89
N ALA A 189 3.75 -16.12 -14.97
CA ALA A 189 5.16 -15.96 -14.62
C ALA A 189 6.09 -16.29 -15.81
N LEU A 190 5.84 -17.40 -16.52
CA LEU A 190 6.62 -17.81 -17.71
C LEU A 190 6.47 -16.83 -18.88
N GLU A 191 5.26 -16.34 -19.14
CA GLU A 191 4.99 -15.35 -20.18
C GLU A 191 5.60 -13.99 -19.87
N VAL A 192 5.60 -13.59 -18.60
CA VAL A 192 6.25 -12.37 -18.13
C VAL A 192 7.77 -12.47 -18.25
N LEU A 193 8.37 -13.62 -17.91
CA LEU A 193 9.80 -13.88 -18.08
C LEU A 193 10.24 -13.80 -19.56
N GLY A 194 9.41 -14.29 -20.49
CA GLY A 194 9.74 -14.30 -21.91
C GLY A 194 9.50 -12.99 -22.66
N ARG A 195 8.61 -12.13 -22.17
CA ARG A 195 8.16 -10.88 -22.85
C ARG A 195 8.43 -9.61 -22.07
N SER A 196 9.19 -9.66 -20.97
CA SER A 196 9.43 -8.47 -20.16
C SER A 196 10.18 -7.39 -20.94
N ARG A 197 9.45 -6.35 -21.32
CA ARG A 197 10.03 -5.14 -21.89
C ARG A 197 10.83 -4.46 -20.79
N ARG A 198 12.14 -4.46 -20.93
CA ARG A 198 13.02 -3.70 -20.03
C ARG A 198 12.70 -2.22 -20.18
N LEU A 199 12.75 -1.53 -19.06
CA LEU A 199 12.61 -0.09 -19.00
C LEU A 199 14.03 0.50 -18.98
N ASP A 200 14.34 1.38 -19.93
CA ASP A 200 15.52 2.21 -19.86
C ASP A 200 15.14 3.38 -18.93
N LEU A 201 15.81 3.42 -17.77
CA LEU A 201 15.48 4.36 -16.68
C LEU A 201 16.75 5.07 -16.21
N ARG A 202 16.57 6.30 -15.81
CA ARG A 202 17.55 7.09 -15.10
C ARG A 202 16.96 7.40 -13.73
N LEU A 203 17.57 6.81 -12.70
CA LEU A 203 17.16 6.96 -11.31
C LEU A 203 18.06 8.01 -10.66
N GLU A 204 17.49 9.07 -10.15
CA GLU A 204 18.18 10.03 -9.32
C GLU A 204 17.87 9.73 -7.85
N VAL A 205 18.90 9.31 -7.13
CA VAL A 205 18.85 8.84 -5.76
C VAL A 205 19.91 9.59 -4.97
N ASP A 206 19.53 10.38 -3.96
CA ASP A 206 20.44 11.20 -3.14
C ASP A 206 21.42 12.04 -3.97
N GLY A 207 20.94 12.68 -5.04
CA GLY A 207 21.74 13.51 -5.94
C GLY A 207 22.69 12.72 -6.85
N ARG A 208 22.67 11.39 -6.82
CA ARG A 208 23.42 10.50 -7.72
C ARG A 208 22.51 9.95 -8.80
N VAL A 209 22.98 10.01 -10.02
CA VAL A 209 22.26 9.47 -11.17
C VAL A 209 22.74 8.05 -11.45
N GLN A 210 21.81 7.12 -11.50
CA GLN A 210 22.06 5.73 -11.84
C GLN A 210 21.24 5.35 -13.08
N GLU A 211 21.94 5.08 -14.19
CA GLU A 211 21.29 4.53 -15.37
C GLU A 211 21.10 3.02 -15.20
N CYS A 212 19.90 2.53 -15.44
CA CYS A 212 19.60 1.11 -15.38
C CYS A 212 18.64 0.69 -16.49
N ARG A 213 18.80 -0.56 -16.92
CA ARG A 213 17.89 -1.22 -17.85
C ARG A 213 17.18 -2.33 -17.11
N ALA A 214 16.17 -1.91 -16.35
CA ALA A 214 15.52 -2.76 -15.36
C ALA A 214 14.19 -3.35 -15.86
N PRO A 215 13.89 -4.61 -15.49
CA PRO A 215 12.58 -5.20 -15.74
C PRO A 215 11.49 -4.63 -14.82
N PHE A 216 11.87 -4.13 -13.63
CA PHE A 216 10.97 -3.53 -12.66
C PHE A 216 11.69 -2.49 -11.79
N VAL A 217 10.93 -1.58 -11.23
CA VAL A 217 11.28 -0.79 -10.05
C VAL A 217 10.14 -0.94 -9.06
N PHE A 218 10.46 -1.34 -7.83
CA PHE A 218 9.52 -1.41 -6.72
C PHE A 218 9.89 -0.36 -5.68
N VAL A 219 8.92 0.42 -5.25
CA VAL A 219 9.08 1.49 -4.28
C VAL A 219 8.13 1.22 -3.12
N GLY A 220 8.67 0.77 -2.00
CA GLY A 220 7.93 0.52 -0.78
C GLY A 220 7.80 1.77 0.07
N ASN A 221 6.64 1.94 0.69
CA ASN A 221 6.44 2.91 1.76
C ASN A 221 6.98 2.31 3.05
N ASN A 222 8.16 2.75 3.49
CA ASN A 222 8.99 2.15 4.53
C ASN A 222 9.60 0.78 4.18
N ASP A 223 10.31 0.17 5.12
CA ASP A 223 11.11 -1.05 4.89
C ASP A 223 10.24 -2.30 4.97
N TYR A 224 10.37 -3.15 3.97
CA TYR A 224 9.74 -4.47 3.91
C TYR A 224 10.71 -5.55 4.38
N ALA A 225 10.25 -6.42 5.26
CA ALA A 225 10.94 -7.67 5.52
C ALA A 225 10.85 -8.54 4.26
N MET A 226 11.99 -8.71 3.58
CA MET A 226 12.07 -9.52 2.36
C MET A 226 12.29 -10.98 2.76
N GLU A 227 11.20 -11.75 2.89
CA GLU A 227 11.24 -13.18 3.11
C GLU A 227 10.94 -13.92 1.79
N GLY A 228 11.98 -14.27 1.07
CA GLY A 228 11.85 -14.98 -0.21
C GLY A 228 11.13 -14.16 -1.29
N PHE A 229 10.10 -14.74 -1.91
CA PHE A 229 9.24 -14.07 -2.90
C PHE A 229 8.08 -13.28 -2.27
N VAL A 230 7.87 -13.43 -0.99
CA VAL A 230 6.80 -12.73 -0.29
C VAL A 230 7.34 -11.38 0.14
N ILE A 231 6.73 -10.32 -0.35
CA ILE A 231 6.88 -9.00 0.26
C ILE A 231 6.27 -9.17 1.65
N GLY A 232 7.14 -9.27 2.65
CA GLY A 232 6.76 -9.50 4.03
C GLY A 232 6.03 -8.32 4.64
N THR A 233 5.69 -8.42 5.91
CA THR A 233 5.13 -7.33 6.70
C THR A 233 6.19 -6.26 6.93
N ARG A 234 5.75 -5.04 7.16
CA ARG A 234 6.62 -3.93 7.55
C ARG A 234 6.76 -3.90 9.08
N SER A 235 7.97 -3.76 9.56
CA SER A 235 8.25 -3.68 11.00
C SER A 235 7.86 -2.32 11.59
N ARG A 236 7.81 -1.28 10.74
CA ARG A 236 7.42 0.09 11.12
C ARG A 236 6.82 0.83 9.93
N LEU A 237 5.93 1.76 10.23
CA LEU A 237 5.19 2.58 9.25
C LEU A 237 5.50 4.09 9.37
N ASP A 238 6.53 4.43 10.15
CA ASP A 238 6.93 5.80 10.49
C ASP A 238 8.46 6.03 10.30
N GLY A 239 9.10 5.26 9.42
CA GLY A 239 10.55 5.30 9.17
C GLY A 239 11.01 6.51 8.37
N GLY A 240 10.10 7.23 7.71
CA GLY A 240 10.40 8.44 6.94
C GLY A 240 11.16 8.19 5.64
N LEU A 241 11.17 6.96 5.11
CA LEU A 241 11.95 6.59 3.93
C LEU A 241 11.13 5.75 2.95
N LEU A 242 11.39 5.95 1.67
CA LEU A 242 11.02 5.03 0.59
C LEU A 242 12.10 3.97 0.44
N ASN A 243 11.72 2.72 0.34
CA ASN A 243 12.64 1.64 0.01
C ASN A 243 12.49 1.24 -1.46
N VAL A 244 13.54 1.50 -2.23
CA VAL A 244 13.59 1.29 -3.67
C VAL A 244 14.33 0.01 -3.98
N TYR A 245 13.70 -0.86 -4.74
CA TYR A 245 14.26 -2.15 -5.14
C TYR A 245 14.22 -2.28 -6.67
N THR A 246 15.35 -2.62 -7.26
CA THR A 246 15.46 -2.88 -8.71
C THR A 246 16.65 -3.77 -9.02
N THR A 247 16.91 -3.98 -10.30
CA THR A 247 18.08 -4.73 -10.78
C THR A 247 18.85 -3.92 -11.80
N ARG A 248 20.18 -4.04 -11.79
CA ARG A 248 21.05 -3.27 -12.70
C ARG A 248 20.90 -3.69 -14.16
N ARG A 249 21.06 -4.98 -14.45
CA ARG A 249 20.96 -5.58 -15.79
C ARG A 249 20.46 -7.00 -15.67
N CYS A 250 19.16 -7.22 -15.76
CA CYS A 250 18.61 -8.56 -15.65
C CYS A 250 18.07 -9.05 -17.00
N GLY A 251 18.71 -10.08 -17.57
CA GLY A 251 18.15 -10.89 -18.64
C GLY A 251 17.12 -11.89 -18.11
N ALA A 252 16.51 -12.69 -19.01
CA ALA A 252 15.62 -13.77 -18.59
C ALA A 252 16.30 -14.76 -17.62
N LEU A 253 17.57 -15.11 -17.87
CA LEU A 253 18.37 -15.98 -16.99
C LEU A 253 18.66 -15.32 -15.64
N GLY A 254 18.94 -14.01 -15.60
CA GLY A 254 19.12 -13.28 -14.37
C GLY A 254 17.84 -13.18 -13.53
N LEU A 255 16.66 -13.05 -14.16
CA LEU A 255 15.37 -13.11 -13.48
C LEU A 255 15.11 -14.49 -12.88
N ILE A 256 15.51 -15.56 -13.56
CA ILE A 256 15.46 -16.93 -13.01
C ILE A 256 16.41 -17.04 -11.81
N GLY A 257 17.64 -16.53 -11.93
CA GLY A 257 18.59 -16.49 -10.81
C GLY A 257 18.06 -15.70 -9.60
N LEU A 258 17.49 -14.51 -9.83
CA LEU A 258 16.82 -13.72 -8.80
C LEU A 258 15.66 -14.50 -8.17
N ALA A 259 14.88 -15.20 -8.99
CA ALA A 259 13.80 -16.05 -8.53
C ALA A 259 14.31 -17.17 -7.60
N LEU A 260 15.40 -17.82 -7.96
CA LEU A 260 16.05 -18.84 -7.13
C LEU A 260 16.61 -18.24 -5.82
N HIS A 261 17.31 -17.09 -5.90
CA HIS A 261 17.79 -16.41 -4.68
C HIS A 261 16.64 -16.00 -3.75
N ALA A 262 15.51 -15.56 -4.31
CA ALA A 262 14.31 -15.25 -3.54
C ALA A 262 13.71 -16.49 -2.86
N LEU A 263 13.67 -17.64 -3.56
CA LEU A 263 13.19 -18.93 -3.01
C LEU A 263 13.99 -19.36 -1.78
N PHE A 264 15.30 -19.09 -1.77
CA PHE A 264 16.20 -19.41 -0.66
C PHE A 264 16.39 -18.28 0.36
N GLY A 265 15.58 -17.22 0.29
CA GLY A 265 15.69 -16.07 1.21
C GLY A 265 16.97 -15.24 1.06
N ARG A 266 17.68 -15.37 -0.08
CA ARG A 266 19.00 -14.77 -0.34
C ARG A 266 18.96 -13.64 -1.37
N LEU A 267 17.82 -12.98 -1.55
CA LEU A 267 17.64 -11.96 -2.60
C LEU A 267 18.65 -10.80 -2.48
N ARG A 268 18.97 -10.38 -1.25
CA ARG A 268 19.96 -9.32 -0.97
C ARG A 268 21.40 -9.70 -1.34
N GLN A 269 21.68 -10.97 -1.60
CA GLN A 269 23.01 -11.48 -1.97
C GLN A 269 23.18 -11.61 -3.47
N ALA A 270 22.16 -11.29 -4.28
CA ALA A 270 22.26 -11.32 -5.72
C ALA A 270 23.01 -10.09 -6.22
N ASP A 271 24.09 -10.27 -6.98
CA ASP A 271 25.00 -9.22 -7.46
C ASP A 271 24.30 -8.13 -8.29
N ASP A 272 23.19 -8.46 -8.95
CA ASP A 272 22.41 -7.54 -9.76
C ASP A 272 21.30 -6.81 -8.98
N PHE A 273 21.06 -7.16 -7.71
CA PHE A 273 20.01 -6.57 -6.90
C PHE A 273 20.47 -5.24 -6.28
N MET A 274 19.69 -4.18 -6.50
CA MET A 274 19.97 -2.86 -5.97
C MET A 274 18.86 -2.44 -5.03
N GLN A 275 19.25 -1.90 -3.87
CA GLN A 275 18.36 -1.39 -2.86
C GLN A 275 18.85 -0.03 -2.37
N TRP A 276 17.92 0.90 -2.19
CA TRP A 276 18.16 2.20 -1.55
C TRP A 276 17.01 2.53 -0.60
N SER A 277 17.35 3.24 0.47
CA SER A 277 16.38 3.81 1.40
C SER A 277 16.53 5.32 1.37
N VAL A 278 15.57 6.03 0.78
CA VAL A 278 15.68 7.45 0.45
C VAL A 278 14.36 8.18 0.69
N PRO A 279 14.38 9.47 1.05
CA PRO A 279 13.16 10.26 1.19
C PRO A 279 12.56 10.68 -0.16
N HIS A 280 13.37 10.68 -1.21
CA HIS A 280 12.98 11.12 -2.54
C HIS A 280 13.67 10.29 -3.62
N LEU A 281 12.93 9.93 -4.67
CA LEU A 281 13.42 9.24 -5.86
C LEU A 281 12.82 9.92 -7.10
N ARG A 282 13.66 10.31 -8.05
CA ARG A 282 13.22 10.76 -9.36
C ARG A 282 13.53 9.68 -10.40
N VAL A 283 12.53 9.35 -11.22
CA VAL A 283 12.64 8.36 -12.29
C VAL A 283 12.36 9.00 -13.62
N GLU A 284 13.38 9.06 -14.48
CA GLU A 284 13.28 9.52 -15.85
C GLU A 284 13.25 8.34 -16.83
N SER A 285 12.60 8.52 -17.96
CA SER A 285 12.51 7.53 -19.04
C SER A 285 12.42 8.25 -20.38
N PRO A 286 12.93 7.66 -21.49
CA PRO A 286 12.67 8.16 -22.84
C PRO A 286 11.19 8.14 -23.22
N ARG A 287 10.38 7.36 -22.52
CA ARG A 287 8.93 7.30 -22.73
C ARG A 287 8.27 8.46 -22.01
N ARG A 288 7.43 9.22 -22.72
CA ARG A 288 6.66 10.32 -22.11
C ARG A 288 5.72 9.86 -20.99
N ARG A 289 5.22 8.64 -21.05
CA ARG A 289 4.31 8.07 -20.03
C ARG A 289 4.74 6.66 -19.65
N LEU A 290 4.65 6.37 -18.37
CA LEU A 290 4.86 5.04 -17.81
C LEU A 290 3.60 4.56 -17.08
N LEU A 291 3.41 3.24 -17.10
CA LEU A 291 2.38 2.60 -16.30
C LEU A 291 2.95 2.35 -14.90
N VAL A 292 2.29 2.92 -13.91
CA VAL A 292 2.64 2.80 -12.49
C VAL A 292 1.51 2.07 -11.79
N ALA A 293 1.83 1.01 -11.06
CA ALA A 293 0.89 0.40 -10.13
C ALA A 293 1.11 1.01 -8.75
N THR A 294 0.08 1.59 -8.14
CA THR A 294 0.07 2.10 -6.76
C THR A 294 -0.94 1.30 -5.95
N ASP A 295 -0.49 0.59 -4.91
CA ASP A 295 -1.33 -0.31 -4.09
C ASP A 295 -2.21 -1.28 -4.92
N GLY A 296 -1.67 -1.72 -6.07
CA GLY A 296 -2.35 -2.61 -7.00
C GLY A 296 -3.28 -1.94 -8.01
N GLU A 297 -3.46 -0.62 -7.98
CA GLU A 297 -4.20 0.15 -9.00
C GLU A 297 -3.26 0.68 -10.08
N LEU A 298 -3.66 0.54 -11.35
CA LEU A 298 -2.86 0.95 -12.50
C LEU A 298 -3.17 2.37 -12.94
N ASN A 299 -2.13 3.18 -13.03
CA ASN A 299 -2.20 4.56 -13.47
C ASN A 299 -1.17 4.84 -14.56
N SER A 300 -1.58 5.53 -15.63
CA SER A 300 -0.65 6.05 -16.64
C SER A 300 -0.19 7.44 -16.22
N MET A 301 1.09 7.58 -15.87
CA MET A 301 1.67 8.83 -15.37
C MET A 301 2.70 9.39 -16.35
N GLU A 302 2.81 10.71 -16.41
CA GLU A 302 3.84 11.39 -17.20
C GLU A 302 5.19 11.33 -16.49
N THR A 303 6.27 11.17 -17.26
CA THR A 303 7.64 11.23 -16.76
C THR A 303 8.14 12.69 -16.81
N PRO A 304 9.04 13.10 -15.86
CA PRO A 304 9.62 12.30 -14.82
C PRO A 304 8.64 11.90 -13.72
N LEU A 305 8.86 10.73 -13.08
CA LEU A 305 8.10 10.32 -11.90
C LEU A 305 8.84 10.77 -10.64
N GLU A 306 8.15 11.55 -9.83
CA GLU A 306 8.66 12.06 -8.56
C GLU A 306 8.04 11.26 -7.41
N PHE A 307 8.84 10.38 -6.81
CA PHE A 307 8.43 9.65 -5.60
C PHE A 307 8.93 10.39 -4.37
N ARG A 308 8.06 10.56 -3.38
CA ARG A 308 8.39 11.21 -2.10
C ARG A 308 7.74 10.48 -0.96
N ILE A 309 8.43 10.40 0.18
CA ILE A 309 7.79 10.06 1.43
C ILE A 309 7.14 11.31 2.04
N ARG A 310 5.97 11.15 2.61
CA ARG A 310 5.28 12.15 3.44
C ARG A 310 5.27 11.63 4.87
N PRO A 311 6.26 11.99 5.68
CA PRO A 311 6.40 11.46 7.02
C PRO A 311 5.21 11.83 7.89
N ARG A 312 4.69 10.85 8.64
CA ARG A 312 3.63 11.02 9.64
C ARG A 312 2.41 11.80 9.15
N SER A 313 2.10 11.68 7.85
CA SER A 313 1.06 12.48 7.19
C SER A 313 -0.34 11.88 7.29
N LEU A 314 -0.49 10.65 7.74
CA LEU A 314 -1.79 9.99 7.91
C LEU A 314 -1.98 9.55 9.37
N ARG A 315 -3.11 9.95 9.96
CA ARG A 315 -3.55 9.48 11.27
C ARG A 315 -4.36 8.20 11.09
N VAL A 316 -4.09 7.16 11.89
CA VAL A 316 -4.77 5.87 11.81
C VAL A 316 -5.09 5.36 13.20
N ILE A 317 -6.27 4.76 13.38
CA ILE A 317 -6.65 4.10 14.63
C ILE A 317 -6.13 2.66 14.61
N VAL A 318 -5.44 2.28 15.67
CA VAL A 318 -4.83 0.95 15.86
C VAL A 318 -5.14 0.40 17.25
N PRO A 319 -5.00 -0.92 17.48
CA PRO A 319 -5.20 -1.55 18.78
C PRO A 319 -4.38 -0.94 19.91
#